data_4bc833f5c49af6137b1b8b447ebfd2e3
#
_entry.id   4bc833f5c49af6137b1b8b447ebfd2e3
#
_cell.length_a   1.000
_cell.length_b   1.000
_cell.length_c   1.000
_cell.angle_alpha   90.00
_cell.angle_beta   90.00
_cell.angle_gamma   90.00
#
_symmetry.space_group_name_H-M   'P 1'
#
loop_
_entity.id
_entity.type
_entity.pdbx_description
1 polymer ?
#
loop_
_entity_poly.entity_id
_entity_poly.type
_entity_poly.pdbx_seq_one_letter_code
_entity_poly.pdbx_strand_id
1 'polypeptide(L)'
;MTSSRKFYQQWRSCAMASMQLKESATSSFSEKILHMIWMHQRFRNEKCMTTDGHPLAILHPGFWNYGPGPDFRSAVISINGKEMKQADIEIDVKASYWRSHRHDLNPSFNKVCLQVIWKGPVAPNHPLPVL
;
A
#
# COMPACT_ATOMS: atom_id res chain seq x y z
N MET A 1 10.77 -13.93 -16.32
CA MET A 1 9.94 -13.08 -15.46
C MET A 1 10.65 -12.48 -14.28
N THR A 2 11.95 -12.63 -14.29
CA THR A 2 12.87 -11.96 -13.38
C THR A 2 12.97 -10.45 -13.63
N SER A 3 12.61 -9.98 -14.85
CA SER A 3 12.81 -8.58 -15.27
C SER A 3 11.94 -7.59 -14.50
N SER A 4 10.68 -7.94 -14.15
CA SER A 4 9.80 -7.03 -13.42
C SER A 4 10.14 -6.97 -11.94
N ARG A 5 10.60 -8.10 -11.38
CA ARG A 5 11.08 -8.14 -10.00
C ARG A 5 12.36 -7.30 -9.87
N LYS A 6 13.24 -7.39 -10.88
CA LYS A 6 14.44 -6.54 -10.96
C LYS A 6 14.07 -5.07 -11.09
N PHE A 7 13.11 -4.75 -11.94
CA PHE A 7 12.65 -3.37 -12.13
C PHE A 7 12.11 -2.78 -10.82
N TYR A 8 11.25 -3.51 -10.13
CA TYR A 8 10.70 -3.08 -8.85
C TYR A 8 11.80 -2.91 -7.79
N GLN A 9 12.74 -3.87 -7.72
CA GLN A 9 13.86 -3.80 -6.78
C GLN A 9 14.79 -2.63 -7.10
N GLN A 10 15.11 -2.40 -8.38
CA GLN A 10 15.93 -1.26 -8.81
C GLN A 10 15.24 0.05 -8.47
N TRP A 11 13.96 0.14 -8.79
CA TRP A 11 13.19 1.32 -8.49
C TRP A 11 13.15 1.58 -6.98
N ARG A 12 12.91 0.54 -6.20
CA ARG A 12 12.91 0.62 -4.74
C ARG A 12 14.26 1.08 -4.21
N SER A 13 15.34 0.55 -4.76
CA SER A 13 16.70 0.95 -4.37
C SER A 13 16.99 2.40 -4.71
N CYS A 14 16.59 2.86 -5.88
CA CYS A 14 16.75 4.26 -6.28
C CYS A 14 15.94 5.20 -5.40
N ALA A 15 14.71 4.83 -5.09
CA ALA A 15 13.85 5.61 -4.21
C ALA A 15 14.44 5.69 -2.80
N MET A 16 14.95 4.58 -2.28
CA MET A 16 15.59 4.55 -0.96
C MET A 16 16.88 5.36 -0.92
N ALA A 17 17.70 5.29 -1.97
CA ALA A 17 18.92 6.09 -2.07
C ALA A 17 18.59 7.58 -2.08
N SER A 18 17.56 7.98 -2.83
CA SER A 18 17.09 9.37 -2.86
C SER A 18 16.58 9.83 -1.50
N MET A 19 15.94 8.93 -0.77
CA MET A 19 15.44 9.22 0.59
C MET A 19 16.57 9.34 1.60
N GLN A 20 17.61 8.53 1.49
CA GLN A 20 18.77 8.59 2.38
C GLN A 20 19.53 9.90 2.25
N LEU A 21 19.59 10.46 1.05
CA LEU A 21 20.21 11.78 0.82
C LEU A 21 19.42 12.91 1.44
N LYS A 22 18.17 12.65 1.83
CA LYS A 22 17.28 13.62 2.47
C LYS A 22 16.74 13.04 3.78
N GLU A 23 17.63 12.75 4.71
CA GLU A 23 17.27 12.13 5.99
C GLU A 23 16.22 12.91 6.78
N SER A 24 16.14 14.22 6.58
CA SER A 24 15.09 15.05 7.14
C SER A 24 13.80 15.00 6.32
N ALA A 25 13.82 14.37 5.16
CA ALA A 25 12.60 14.16 4.39
C ALA A 25 11.75 13.14 5.13
N THR A 26 10.72 13.63 5.66
CA THR A 26 9.79 13.00 6.55
C THR A 26 9.13 11.78 5.91
N SER A 27 8.49 10.94 6.73
CA SER A 27 7.59 9.89 6.28
C SER A 27 6.58 10.38 5.25
N SER A 28 6.21 11.67 5.26
CA SER A 28 5.28 12.25 4.29
C SER A 28 5.80 12.22 2.85
N PHE A 29 7.10 12.40 2.64
CA PHE A 29 7.69 12.29 1.30
C PHE A 29 7.65 10.86 0.80
N SER A 30 7.96 9.88 1.65
CA SER A 30 7.89 8.47 1.33
C SER A 30 6.46 8.04 0.99
N GLU A 31 5.50 8.52 1.75
CA GLU A 31 4.09 8.21 1.51
C GLU A 31 3.61 8.79 0.18
N LYS A 32 4.01 10.02 -0.16
CA LYS A 32 3.65 10.61 -1.45
C LYS A 32 4.15 9.79 -2.63
N ILE A 33 5.37 9.28 -2.54
CA ILE A 33 5.92 8.41 -3.57
C ILE A 33 5.08 7.13 -3.68
N LEU A 34 4.74 6.53 -2.57
CA LEU A 34 3.89 5.34 -2.54
C LEU A 34 2.50 5.61 -3.12
N HIS A 35 1.92 6.78 -2.81
CA HIS A 35 0.65 7.19 -3.40
C HIS A 35 0.74 7.25 -4.93
N MET A 36 1.82 7.82 -5.45
CA MET A 36 2.03 7.93 -6.90
C MET A 36 2.20 6.56 -7.55
N ILE A 37 2.95 5.67 -6.91
CA ILE A 37 3.13 4.31 -7.42
C ILE A 37 1.81 3.58 -7.45
N TRP A 38 1.05 3.66 -6.37
CA TRP A 38 -0.25 3.01 -6.30
C TRP A 38 -1.21 3.59 -7.33
N MET A 39 -1.32 4.90 -7.40
CA MET A 39 -2.23 5.58 -8.32
C MET A 39 -1.95 5.23 -9.78
N HIS A 40 -0.68 5.16 -10.15
CA HIS A 40 -0.25 4.87 -11.52
C HIS A 40 0.02 3.39 -11.76
N GLN A 41 -0.15 2.54 -10.76
CA GLN A 41 0.08 1.10 -10.84
C GLN A 41 1.47 0.79 -11.44
N ARG A 42 2.50 1.45 -10.93
CA ARG A 42 3.88 1.34 -11.41
C ARG A 42 4.59 0.10 -10.88
N PHE A 43 3.87 -1.02 -10.82
CA PHE A 43 4.38 -2.32 -10.43
C PHE A 43 3.58 -3.39 -11.15
N ARG A 44 4.11 -4.62 -11.13
CA ARG A 44 3.42 -5.74 -11.79
C ARG A 44 2.33 -6.31 -10.89
N ASN A 45 1.11 -5.86 -11.10
CA ASN A 45 0.00 -6.27 -10.25
C ASN A 45 -0.50 -7.69 -10.55
N GLU A 46 -0.18 -8.29 -11.70
CA GLU A 46 -0.57 -9.67 -12.02
C GLU A 46 0.17 -10.71 -11.16
N LYS A 47 1.19 -10.30 -10.43
CA LYS A 47 1.96 -11.18 -9.54
C LYS A 47 2.01 -10.69 -8.10
N CYS A 48 1.13 -9.79 -7.75
CA CYS A 48 1.08 -9.29 -6.39
C CYS A 48 0.54 -10.35 -5.45
N MET A 49 1.10 -10.36 -4.26
CA MET A 49 0.65 -11.21 -3.17
C MET A 49 0.64 -10.40 -1.89
N THR A 50 -0.30 -10.70 -1.03
CA THR A 50 -0.26 -10.17 0.33
C THR A 50 0.91 -10.79 1.10
N THR A 51 1.28 -10.19 2.22
CA THR A 51 2.34 -10.73 3.08
C THR A 51 2.00 -12.12 3.62
N ASP A 52 0.71 -12.49 3.65
CA ASP A 52 0.24 -13.82 4.03
C ASP A 52 0.34 -14.84 2.89
N GLY A 53 0.79 -14.43 1.71
CA GLY A 53 0.91 -15.31 0.57
C GLY A 53 -0.36 -15.49 -0.26
N HIS A 54 -1.38 -14.66 -0.04
CA HIS A 54 -2.62 -14.71 -0.84
C HIS A 54 -2.46 -13.92 -2.14
N PRO A 55 -2.86 -14.48 -3.28
CA PRO A 55 -2.83 -13.73 -4.54
C PRO A 55 -3.69 -12.47 -4.47
N LEU A 56 -3.16 -11.38 -4.98
CA LEU A 56 -3.83 -10.10 -5.01
C LEU A 56 -3.89 -9.60 -6.45
N ALA A 57 -5.08 -9.25 -6.90
CA ALA A 57 -5.29 -8.58 -8.18
C ALA A 57 -5.88 -7.20 -7.94
N ILE A 58 -5.34 -6.20 -8.64
CA ILE A 58 -5.82 -4.83 -8.55
C ILE A 58 -6.49 -4.51 -9.88
N LEU A 59 -7.82 -4.48 -9.88
CA LEU A 59 -8.61 -4.19 -11.07
C LEU A 59 -8.76 -2.69 -11.28
N HIS A 60 -8.85 -1.93 -10.19
CA HIS A 60 -8.86 -0.49 -10.19
C HIS A 60 -8.24 0.03 -8.89
N PRO A 61 -7.30 0.99 -8.95
CA PRO A 61 -6.61 1.46 -7.74
C PRO A 61 -7.45 2.35 -6.83
N GLY A 62 -8.63 2.75 -7.27
CA GLY A 62 -9.46 3.68 -6.53
C GLY A 62 -9.14 5.13 -6.89
N PHE A 63 -9.78 6.04 -6.15
CA PHE A 63 -9.66 7.47 -6.36
C PHE A 63 -8.95 8.10 -5.17
N TRP A 64 -7.97 8.94 -5.45
CA TRP A 64 -7.21 9.61 -4.41
C TRP A 64 -8.16 10.47 -3.56
N ASN A 65 -8.08 10.26 -2.24
CA ASN A 65 -8.83 11.05 -1.28
C ASN A 65 -7.94 12.17 -0.75
N TYR A 66 -8.27 13.40 -1.08
CA TYR A 66 -7.50 14.57 -0.66
C TYR A 66 -7.85 15.04 0.74
N GLY A 67 -8.92 14.50 1.33
CA GLY A 67 -9.40 14.89 2.64
C GLY A 67 -9.06 13.85 3.71
N PRO A 68 -9.68 13.96 4.89
CA PRO A 68 -9.54 12.97 5.96
C PRO A 68 -10.04 11.60 5.50
N GLY A 69 -9.50 10.55 6.10
CA GLY A 69 -9.86 9.17 5.81
C GLY A 69 -8.79 8.43 5.02
N PRO A 70 -9.12 7.25 4.49
CA PRO A 70 -8.18 6.44 3.72
C PRO A 70 -7.63 7.18 2.50
N ASP A 71 -6.44 6.79 2.06
CA ASP A 71 -5.75 7.46 0.97
C ASP A 71 -6.42 7.29 -0.39
N PHE A 72 -6.99 6.12 -0.64
CA PHE A 72 -7.73 5.84 -1.87
C PHE A 72 -9.07 5.21 -1.53
N ARG A 73 -10.11 5.63 -2.25
CA ARG A 73 -11.47 5.14 -2.06
C ARG A 73 -11.98 4.46 -3.31
N SER A 74 -12.87 3.51 -3.11
CA SER A 74 -13.59 2.84 -4.20
C SER A 74 -12.67 2.10 -5.17
N ALA A 75 -11.63 1.48 -4.65
CA ALA A 75 -10.81 0.55 -5.41
C ALA A 75 -11.59 -0.74 -5.68
N VAL A 76 -11.18 -1.45 -6.71
CA VAL A 76 -11.67 -2.79 -7.01
C VAL A 76 -10.48 -3.73 -6.94
N ILE A 77 -10.48 -4.61 -5.97
CA ILE A 77 -9.40 -5.57 -5.75
C ILE A 77 -9.96 -6.98 -5.57
N SER A 78 -9.10 -7.96 -5.77
CA SER A 78 -9.41 -9.36 -5.51
C SER A 78 -8.29 -9.94 -4.66
N ILE A 79 -8.64 -10.52 -3.53
CA ILE A 79 -7.70 -11.21 -2.66
C ILE A 79 -8.11 -12.67 -2.58
N ASN A 80 -7.20 -13.55 -2.95
CA ASN A 80 -7.43 -14.98 -2.96
C ASN A 80 -8.68 -15.38 -3.76
N GLY A 81 -8.90 -14.70 -4.89
CA GLY A 81 -10.04 -14.92 -5.77
C GLY A 81 -11.34 -14.24 -5.35
N LYS A 82 -11.37 -13.59 -4.19
CA LYS A 82 -12.55 -12.88 -3.72
C LYS A 82 -12.49 -11.42 -4.13
N GLU A 83 -13.39 -11.02 -5.03
CA GLU A 83 -13.47 -9.63 -5.49
C GLU A 83 -14.17 -8.75 -4.47
N MET A 84 -13.57 -7.59 -4.23
CA MET A 84 -14.14 -6.53 -3.39
C MET A 84 -14.27 -5.27 -4.22
N LYS A 85 -15.48 -4.78 -4.35
CA LYS A 85 -15.79 -3.48 -4.94
C LYS A 85 -15.93 -2.45 -3.83
N GLN A 86 -15.65 -1.20 -4.14
CA GLN A 86 -15.68 -0.11 -3.17
C GLN A 86 -14.73 -0.36 -1.98
N ALA A 87 -13.60 -0.97 -2.25
CA ALA A 87 -12.56 -1.16 -1.25
C ALA A 87 -11.79 0.14 -1.03
N ASP A 88 -11.57 0.51 0.22
CA ASP A 88 -10.69 1.61 0.53
C ASP A 88 -9.27 1.08 0.78
N ILE A 89 -8.27 1.87 0.40
CA ILE A 89 -6.87 1.50 0.47
C ILE A 89 -6.15 2.51 1.35
N GLU A 90 -5.39 2.02 2.31
CA GLU A 90 -4.52 2.85 3.14
C GLU A 90 -3.07 2.61 2.75
N ILE A 91 -2.30 3.68 2.65
CA ILE A 91 -0.89 3.61 2.27
C ILE A 91 -0.05 4.17 3.40
N ASP A 92 0.82 3.34 3.94
CA ASP A 92 1.67 3.69 5.05
C ASP A 92 3.11 3.26 4.78
N VAL A 93 4.06 3.93 5.40
CA VAL A 93 5.46 3.49 5.32
C VAL A 93 5.65 2.17 6.06
N LYS A 94 4.95 2.00 7.18
CA LYS A 94 5.01 0.79 8.03
C LYS A 94 3.62 0.31 8.39
N ALA A 95 3.46 -1.01 8.51
CA ALA A 95 2.19 -1.61 8.91
C ALA A 95 1.73 -1.13 10.29
N SER A 96 2.66 -0.89 11.21
CA SER A 96 2.34 -0.45 12.57
C SER A 96 1.66 0.90 12.63
N TYR A 97 1.73 1.71 11.58
CA TYR A 97 1.05 3.00 11.53
C TYR A 97 -0.47 2.87 11.57
N TRP A 98 -1.00 1.73 11.17
CA TRP A 98 -2.44 1.47 11.28
C TRP A 98 -2.96 1.73 12.69
N ARG A 99 -2.25 1.21 13.71
CA ARG A 99 -2.64 1.39 15.11
C ARG A 99 -2.09 2.68 15.70
N SER A 100 -0.86 3.05 15.39
CA SER A 100 -0.25 4.25 15.96
C SER A 100 -0.96 5.53 15.51
N HIS A 101 -1.54 5.54 14.32
CA HIS A 101 -2.36 6.64 13.81
C HIS A 101 -3.84 6.48 14.15
N ARG A 102 -4.20 5.45 14.93
CA ARG A 102 -5.57 5.16 15.38
C ARG A 102 -6.57 4.94 14.25
N HIS A 103 -6.12 4.43 13.13
CA HIS A 103 -7.02 4.09 12.01
C HIS A 103 -7.97 2.96 12.39
N ASP A 104 -7.54 2.04 13.25
CA ASP A 104 -8.35 0.93 13.76
C ASP A 104 -9.57 1.40 14.55
N LEU A 105 -9.54 2.60 15.11
CA LEU A 105 -10.62 3.16 15.91
C LEU A 105 -11.46 4.21 15.16
N ASN A 106 -11.07 4.57 13.95
CA ASN A 106 -11.72 5.62 13.18
C ASN A 106 -12.72 5.02 12.20
N PRO A 107 -14.04 5.34 12.33
CA PRO A 107 -15.07 4.79 11.43
C PRO A 107 -14.82 5.11 9.95
N SER A 108 -14.13 6.19 9.64
CA SER A 108 -13.79 6.53 8.25
C SER A 108 -12.92 5.47 7.57
N PHE A 109 -12.25 4.61 8.34
CA PHE A 109 -11.38 3.55 7.84
C PHE A 109 -12.05 2.17 7.84
N ASN A 110 -13.35 2.08 8.11
CA ASN A 110 -14.05 0.80 8.22
C ASN A 110 -14.11 0.01 6.92
N LYS A 111 -13.99 0.68 5.77
CA LYS A 111 -14.01 0.03 4.45
C LYS A 111 -12.62 -0.28 3.92
N VAL A 112 -11.57 -0.03 4.69
CA VAL A 112 -10.22 -0.36 4.28
C VAL A 112 -10.06 -1.87 4.22
N CYS A 113 -9.72 -2.36 3.04
CA CYS A 113 -9.56 -3.79 2.77
C CYS A 113 -8.11 -4.19 2.53
N LEU A 114 -7.23 -3.23 2.32
CA LEU A 114 -5.84 -3.47 2.02
C LEU A 114 -5.00 -2.31 2.54
N GLN A 115 -3.90 -2.64 3.21
CA GLN A 115 -2.85 -1.69 3.54
C GLN A 115 -1.65 -1.94 2.63
N VAL A 116 -1.13 -0.89 2.03
CA VAL A 116 0.09 -0.93 1.21
C VAL A 116 1.22 -0.31 2.02
N ILE A 117 2.30 -1.03 2.20
CA ILE A 117 3.43 -0.55 2.98
C ILE A 117 4.72 -0.54 2.15
N TRP A 118 5.66 0.27 2.60
CA TRP A 118 6.97 0.35 1.97
C TRP A 118 7.96 -0.64 2.56
N LYS A 119 7.98 -0.77 3.88
CA LYS A 119 8.99 -1.57 4.58
C LYS A 119 8.53 -1.98 5.97
N GLY A 120 9.28 -2.89 6.55
CA GLY A 120 9.14 -3.28 7.93
C GLY A 120 8.27 -4.53 8.11
N PRO A 121 8.25 -5.04 9.35
CA PRO A 121 7.51 -6.25 9.65
C PRO A 121 6.01 -6.02 9.72
N VAL A 122 5.27 -7.10 9.50
CA VAL A 122 3.83 -7.16 9.75
C VAL A 122 3.61 -8.10 10.93
N ALA A 123 2.97 -7.59 11.98
CA ALA A 123 2.69 -8.40 13.15
C ALA A 123 1.75 -9.56 12.79
N PRO A 124 1.90 -10.74 13.42
CA PRO A 124 1.04 -11.89 13.11
C PRO A 124 -0.46 -11.62 13.33
N ASN A 125 -0.77 -10.72 14.25
CA ASN A 125 -2.16 -10.35 14.56
C ASN A 125 -2.61 -9.07 13.84
N HIS A 126 -1.89 -8.65 12.81
CA HIS A 126 -2.28 -7.45 12.06
C HIS A 126 -3.66 -7.65 11.41
N PRO A 127 -4.60 -6.70 11.57
CA PRO A 127 -6.00 -6.94 11.20
C PRO A 127 -6.28 -6.87 9.70
N LEU A 128 -5.36 -6.37 8.89
CA LEU A 128 -5.57 -6.14 7.46
C LEU A 128 -4.64 -6.97 6.60
N PRO A 129 -5.11 -7.35 5.39
CA PRO A 129 -4.18 -7.79 4.35
C PRO A 129 -3.19 -6.68 4.03
N VAL A 130 -1.93 -7.05 3.78
CA VAL A 130 -0.84 -6.10 3.52
C VAL A 130 -0.13 -6.48 2.22
N LEU A 131 0.08 -5.49 1.36
CA LEU A 131 0.90 -5.60 0.16
C LEU A 131 2.26 -4.96 0.39
#